data_5595125a9d1cd9be4bea6d839ceb1f6f
#
_entry.id   5595125a9d1cd9be4bea6d839ceb1f6f
#
_cell.length_a   1.000
_cell.length_b   1.000
_cell.length_c   1.000
_cell.angle_alpha   90.00
_cell.angle_beta   90.00
_cell.angle_gamma   90.00
#
_symmetry.space_group_name_H-M   'P 1'
#
loop_
_entity.id
_entity.type
_entity.pdbx_description
1 polymer ?
#
loop_
_entity_poly.entity_id
_entity_poly.type
_entity_poly.pdbx_seq_one_letter_code
_entity_poly.pdbx_strand_id
1 'polypeptide(L)'
;EEEKIAIIGTTLWTDFFDGNPLAMFNVSQDLNDYRLIKVGADYHRLRPEYILALHHKQKKRLFEVVDHYTGLGYTVIVVTHHHPSMQGIAPGYRNDLLNAAYVSDLEKEVLSHKIDYWICGHCHSAMEYSIGETRVICNPKGYPHEYGNGFDPLKTLTVT
;
A
#
# COMPACT_ATOMS: atom_id res chain seq x y z
N GLU A 1 -16.16 9.07 27.07
CA GLU A 1 -14.87 8.37 26.89
C GLU A 1 -14.21 8.95 25.66
N GLU A 2 -12.91 9.25 25.72
CA GLU A 2 -12.16 9.68 24.53
C GLU A 2 -11.99 8.49 23.59
N GLU A 3 -12.35 8.66 22.32
CA GLU A 3 -12.11 7.64 21.29
C GLU A 3 -10.60 7.49 21.08
N LYS A 4 -10.08 6.28 21.28
CA LYS A 4 -8.67 5.95 21.09
C LYS A 4 -8.45 5.49 19.66
N ILE A 5 -8.11 6.39 18.77
CA ILE A 5 -7.82 6.10 17.36
C ILE A 5 -6.35 6.38 17.07
N ALA A 6 -5.65 5.44 16.47
CA ALA A 6 -4.29 5.58 15.97
C ALA A 6 -4.27 5.52 14.43
N ILE A 7 -3.82 6.59 13.78
CA ILE A 7 -3.61 6.61 12.33
C ILE A 7 -2.11 6.47 12.06
N ILE A 8 -1.73 5.38 11.39
CA ILE A 8 -0.33 5.00 11.16
C ILE A 8 -0.07 5.03 9.65
N GLY A 9 0.74 5.97 9.17
CA GLY A 9 0.95 6.19 7.75
C GLY A 9 2.38 5.93 7.28
N THR A 10 2.51 5.34 6.10
CA THR A 10 3.77 5.23 5.36
C THR A 10 3.49 5.04 3.87
N THR A 11 4.43 5.36 2.98
CA THR A 11 4.31 5.02 1.55
C THR A 11 4.22 3.51 1.36
N LEU A 12 4.94 2.76 2.16
CA LEU A 12 5.15 1.32 2.16
C LEU A 12 5.94 0.83 0.92
N TRP A 13 5.69 1.40 -0.27
CA TRP A 13 6.24 0.89 -1.53
C TRP A 13 5.89 -0.60 -1.73
N THR A 14 6.68 -1.33 -2.52
CA THR A 14 6.44 -2.75 -2.78
C THR A 14 7.71 -3.57 -2.62
N ASP A 15 7.55 -4.88 -2.45
CA ASP A 15 8.62 -5.85 -2.35
C ASP A 15 8.98 -6.52 -3.69
N PHE A 16 8.32 -6.14 -4.79
CA PHE A 16 8.51 -6.72 -6.13
C PHE A 16 8.33 -8.23 -6.18
N PHE A 17 7.29 -8.75 -5.51
CA PHE A 17 7.07 -10.20 -5.37
C PHE A 17 8.29 -10.89 -4.74
N ASP A 18 8.67 -10.44 -3.55
CA ASP A 18 9.83 -10.92 -2.78
C ASP A 18 11.17 -10.74 -3.53
N GLY A 19 11.36 -9.56 -4.12
CA GLY A 19 12.59 -9.20 -4.82
C GLY A 19 12.79 -9.92 -6.16
N ASN A 20 11.71 -10.29 -6.87
CA ASN A 20 11.79 -10.93 -8.17
C ASN A 20 12.57 -10.07 -9.17
N PRO A 21 13.74 -10.51 -9.68
CA PRO A 21 14.60 -9.68 -10.53
C PRO A 21 13.94 -9.28 -11.86
N LEU A 22 13.10 -10.15 -12.42
CA LEU A 22 12.39 -9.85 -13.68
C LEU A 22 11.30 -8.79 -13.46
N ALA A 23 10.57 -8.88 -12.34
CA ALA A 23 9.60 -7.86 -11.95
C ALA A 23 10.30 -6.51 -11.71
N MET A 24 11.39 -6.49 -10.95
CA MET A 24 12.20 -5.29 -10.70
C MET A 24 12.70 -4.65 -12.01
N PHE A 25 13.18 -5.46 -12.94
CA PHE A 25 13.63 -4.97 -14.25
C PHE A 25 12.46 -4.33 -15.02
N ASN A 26 11.34 -5.05 -15.21
CA ASN A 26 10.18 -4.54 -15.97
C ASN A 26 9.64 -3.25 -15.36
N VAL A 27 9.43 -3.23 -14.04
CA VAL A 27 8.97 -2.04 -13.31
C VAL A 27 9.89 -0.85 -13.53
N SER A 28 11.22 -1.06 -13.49
CA SER A 28 12.21 0.01 -13.70
C SER A 28 12.18 0.62 -15.10
N GLN A 29 11.74 -0.14 -16.11
CA GLN A 29 11.63 0.32 -17.47
C GLN A 29 10.32 1.07 -17.75
N ASP A 30 9.22 0.63 -17.13
CA ASP A 30 7.87 1.07 -17.51
C ASP A 30 7.32 2.18 -16.60
N LEU A 31 7.68 2.21 -15.31
CA LEU A 31 7.16 3.22 -14.39
C LEU A 31 7.96 4.52 -14.41
N ASN A 32 7.22 5.63 -14.43
CA ASN A 32 7.79 6.97 -14.38
C ASN A 32 8.56 7.28 -13.10
N ASP A 33 8.23 6.62 -11.99
CA ASP A 33 8.93 6.77 -10.71
C ASP A 33 10.45 6.56 -10.89
N TYR A 34 10.87 5.54 -11.61
CA TYR A 34 12.28 5.21 -11.85
C TYR A 34 12.96 6.11 -12.88
N ARG A 35 12.18 6.88 -13.62
CA ARG A 35 12.69 7.89 -14.57
C ARG A 35 12.79 9.27 -13.94
N LEU A 36 11.82 9.65 -13.11
CA LEU A 36 11.61 11.00 -12.62
C LEU A 36 12.12 11.23 -11.21
N ILE A 37 11.95 10.24 -10.31
CA ILE A 37 12.36 10.38 -8.92
C ILE A 37 13.88 10.33 -8.79
N LYS A 38 14.41 11.30 -8.04
CA LYS A 38 15.82 11.40 -7.70
C LYS A 38 15.99 11.21 -6.19
N VAL A 39 17.03 10.49 -5.80
CA VAL A 39 17.32 10.15 -4.41
C VAL A 39 18.75 10.54 -4.04
N GLY A 40 18.95 10.83 -2.76
CA GLY A 40 20.26 11.20 -2.21
C GLY A 40 20.73 12.62 -2.59
N ALA A 41 21.82 13.04 -2.00
CA ALA A 41 22.41 14.36 -2.23
C ALA A 41 22.94 14.54 -3.67
N ASP A 42 23.32 13.43 -4.30
CA ASP A 42 23.86 13.41 -5.68
C ASP A 42 22.78 13.24 -6.75
N TYR A 43 21.51 13.28 -6.37
CA TYR A 43 20.37 13.19 -7.31
C TYR A 43 20.40 11.95 -8.21
N HIS A 44 20.77 10.78 -7.69
CA HIS A 44 20.71 9.53 -8.43
C HIS A 44 19.26 9.17 -8.79
N ARG A 45 19.09 8.47 -9.91
CA ARG A 45 17.77 7.88 -10.24
C ARG A 45 17.38 6.87 -9.19
N LEU A 46 16.09 6.86 -8.86
CA LEU A 46 15.51 5.81 -8.03
C LEU A 46 15.77 4.43 -8.66
N ARG A 47 16.06 3.44 -7.82
CA ARG A 47 16.30 2.05 -8.25
C ARG A 47 15.42 1.09 -7.49
N PRO A 48 14.99 -0.02 -8.10
CA PRO A 48 14.16 -1.02 -7.42
C PRO A 48 14.80 -1.58 -6.13
N GLU A 49 16.13 -1.78 -6.13
CA GLU A 49 16.84 -2.29 -4.95
C GLU A 49 16.74 -1.34 -3.75
N TYR A 50 16.76 -0.05 -4.01
CA TYR A 50 16.56 0.95 -2.96
C TYR A 50 15.12 0.89 -2.42
N ILE A 51 14.14 0.75 -3.30
CA ILE A 51 12.72 0.63 -2.93
C ILE A 51 12.47 -0.65 -2.14
N LEU A 52 13.03 -1.78 -2.55
CA LEU A 52 12.92 -3.05 -1.84
C LEU A 52 13.46 -2.94 -0.41
N ALA A 53 14.66 -2.35 -0.25
CA ALA A 53 15.24 -2.12 1.08
C ALA A 53 14.38 -1.17 1.93
N LEU A 54 13.81 -0.13 1.31
CA LEU A 54 12.94 0.83 1.97
C LEU A 54 11.62 0.16 2.39
N HIS A 55 11.01 -0.67 1.51
CA HIS A 55 9.83 -1.45 1.82
C HIS A 55 10.03 -2.30 3.08
N HIS A 56 11.09 -3.10 3.14
CA HIS A 56 11.38 -3.95 4.30
C HIS A 56 11.52 -3.13 5.58
N LYS A 57 12.21 -2.00 5.52
CA LYS A 57 12.38 -1.10 6.68
C LYS A 57 11.02 -0.51 7.12
N GLN A 58 10.23 -0.02 6.17
CA GLN A 58 8.92 0.57 6.45
C GLN A 58 7.94 -0.50 6.95
N LYS A 59 7.90 -1.68 6.34
CA LYS A 59 7.07 -2.81 6.75
C LYS A 59 7.35 -3.18 8.21
N LYS A 60 8.62 -3.41 8.56
CA LYS A 60 9.01 -3.73 9.94
C LYS A 60 8.52 -2.66 10.92
N ARG A 61 8.79 -1.39 10.63
CA ARG A 61 8.41 -0.28 11.51
C ARG A 61 6.90 -0.11 11.62
N LEU A 62 6.18 -0.31 10.51
CA LEU A 62 4.72 -0.24 10.48
C LEU A 62 4.10 -1.21 11.49
N PHE A 63 4.46 -2.49 11.42
CA PHE A 63 3.88 -3.51 12.30
C PHE A 63 4.32 -3.36 13.76
N GLU A 64 5.55 -2.92 14.03
CA GLU A 64 5.98 -2.56 15.40
C GLU A 64 5.08 -1.46 16.01
N VAL A 65 4.71 -0.45 15.22
CA VAL A 65 3.86 0.65 15.67
C VAL A 65 2.40 0.19 15.80
N VAL A 66 1.92 -0.66 14.89
CA VAL A 66 0.60 -1.30 14.99
C VAL A 66 0.47 -2.05 16.31
N ASP A 67 1.41 -2.93 16.63
CA ASP A 67 1.39 -3.71 17.86
C ASP A 67 1.40 -2.83 19.12
N HIS A 68 2.20 -1.76 19.08
CA HIS A 68 2.25 -0.82 20.19
C HIS A 68 0.88 -0.19 20.49
N TYR A 69 0.21 0.37 19.49
CA TYR A 69 -1.09 1.02 19.70
C TYR A 69 -2.22 0.03 19.94
N THR A 70 -2.19 -1.13 19.31
CA THR A 70 -3.12 -2.23 19.61
C THR A 70 -3.01 -2.67 21.06
N GLY A 71 -1.78 -2.82 21.58
CA GLY A 71 -1.52 -3.17 22.99
C GLY A 71 -2.03 -2.12 23.98
N LEU A 72 -2.19 -0.86 23.55
CA LEU A 72 -2.78 0.22 24.33
C LEU A 72 -4.32 0.34 24.17
N GLY A 73 -4.94 -0.55 23.38
CA GLY A 73 -6.39 -0.59 23.16
C GLY A 73 -6.90 0.48 22.21
N TYR A 74 -6.08 0.90 21.24
CA TYR A 74 -6.51 1.82 20.18
C TYR A 74 -7.18 1.06 19.03
N THR A 75 -8.16 1.68 18.40
CA THR A 75 -8.59 1.35 17.04
C THR A 75 -7.49 1.78 16.08
N VAL A 76 -6.97 0.85 15.28
CA VAL A 76 -5.80 1.08 14.43
C VAL A 76 -6.21 1.23 12.98
N ILE A 77 -5.87 2.37 12.38
CA ILE A 77 -6.05 2.68 10.96
C ILE A 77 -4.68 2.79 10.31
N VAL A 78 -4.37 1.87 9.41
CA VAL A 78 -3.15 1.93 8.59
C VAL A 78 -3.46 2.68 7.30
N VAL A 79 -2.56 3.60 6.90
CA VAL A 79 -2.66 4.36 5.64
C VAL A 79 -1.39 4.16 4.83
N THR A 80 -1.51 3.59 3.64
CA THR A 80 -0.38 3.38 2.72
C THR A 80 -0.69 3.92 1.34
N HIS A 81 0.34 4.08 0.48
CA HIS A 81 0.11 4.36 -0.92
C HIS A 81 -0.19 3.07 -1.70
N HIS A 82 0.60 2.04 -1.51
CA HIS A 82 0.49 0.75 -2.19
C HIS A 82 -0.44 -0.23 -1.45
N HIS A 83 -0.99 -1.19 -2.18
CA HIS A 83 -1.90 -2.19 -1.64
C HIS A 83 -1.18 -3.27 -0.82
N PRO A 84 -1.80 -3.78 0.26
CA PRO A 84 -1.25 -4.88 1.06
C PRO A 84 -1.57 -6.28 0.51
N SER A 85 -2.29 -6.39 -0.62
CA SER A 85 -2.76 -7.69 -1.12
C SER A 85 -3.02 -7.65 -2.62
N MET A 86 -2.83 -8.79 -3.28
CA MET A 86 -3.22 -9.01 -4.69
C MET A 86 -4.73 -8.89 -4.93
N GLN A 87 -5.55 -8.90 -3.89
CA GLN A 87 -6.99 -8.59 -4.01
C GLN A 87 -7.23 -7.16 -4.52
N GLY A 88 -6.28 -6.24 -4.28
CA GLY A 88 -6.27 -4.88 -4.82
C GLY A 88 -6.06 -4.77 -6.32
N ILE A 89 -5.81 -5.86 -7.03
CA ILE A 89 -5.61 -5.89 -8.49
C ILE A 89 -6.86 -6.43 -9.16
N ALA A 90 -7.37 -5.68 -10.15
CA ALA A 90 -8.51 -6.13 -10.94
C ALA A 90 -8.20 -7.48 -11.64
N PRO A 91 -9.19 -8.41 -11.71
CA PRO A 91 -8.94 -9.78 -12.17
C PRO A 91 -8.25 -9.91 -13.53
N GLY A 92 -8.53 -9.00 -14.47
CA GLY A 92 -7.93 -9.00 -15.80
C GLY A 92 -6.42 -8.70 -15.85
N TYR A 93 -5.86 -8.15 -14.76
CA TYR A 93 -4.44 -7.77 -14.67
C TYR A 93 -3.60 -8.64 -13.75
N ARG A 94 -4.21 -9.61 -13.05
CA ARG A 94 -3.52 -10.39 -11.99
C ARG A 94 -2.27 -11.14 -12.42
N ASN A 95 -2.12 -11.44 -13.70
CA ASN A 95 -0.95 -12.15 -14.23
C ASN A 95 0.15 -11.23 -14.78
N ASP A 96 0.00 -9.92 -14.62
CA ASP A 96 0.99 -8.95 -15.10
C ASP A 96 2.10 -8.78 -14.05
N LEU A 97 3.36 -8.90 -14.48
CA LEU A 97 4.53 -8.67 -13.63
C LEU A 97 4.63 -7.21 -13.15
N LEU A 98 4.02 -6.27 -13.85
CA LEU A 98 3.96 -4.88 -13.41
C LEU A 98 3.17 -4.70 -12.12
N ASN A 99 2.31 -5.65 -11.74
CA ASN A 99 1.63 -5.63 -10.45
C ASN A 99 2.59 -5.56 -9.26
N ALA A 100 3.82 -6.02 -9.45
CA ALA A 100 4.90 -5.90 -8.46
C ALA A 100 5.22 -4.45 -8.06
N ALA A 101 4.77 -3.46 -8.83
CA ALA A 101 4.88 -2.05 -8.49
C ALA A 101 3.67 -1.48 -7.75
N TYR A 102 2.57 -2.24 -7.69
CA TYR A 102 1.29 -1.77 -7.14
C TYR A 102 0.94 -2.41 -5.82
N VAL A 103 1.37 -3.64 -5.61
CA VAL A 103 0.99 -4.43 -4.43
C VAL A 103 2.17 -5.22 -3.88
N SER A 104 2.10 -5.52 -2.58
CA SER A 104 2.87 -6.59 -1.93
C SER A 104 1.88 -7.56 -1.28
N ASP A 105 2.24 -8.84 -1.20
CA ASP A 105 1.41 -9.82 -0.50
C ASP A 105 1.75 -9.81 0.99
N LEU A 106 1.00 -9.00 1.74
CA LEU A 106 1.13 -8.85 3.19
C LEU A 106 -0.04 -9.48 3.95
N GLU A 107 -0.84 -10.34 3.29
CA GLU A 107 -2.03 -10.91 3.94
C GLU A 107 -1.68 -11.67 5.23
N LYS A 108 -0.56 -12.38 5.26
CA LYS A 108 -0.11 -13.11 6.46
C LYS A 108 0.23 -12.17 7.61
N GLU A 109 0.93 -11.09 7.32
CA GLU A 109 1.26 -10.06 8.31
C GLU A 109 -0.01 -9.38 8.81
N VAL A 110 -0.91 -8.99 7.91
CA VAL A 110 -2.18 -8.37 8.29
C VAL A 110 -3.02 -9.28 9.17
N LEU A 111 -3.09 -10.58 8.86
CA LEU A 111 -3.80 -11.58 9.67
C LEU A 111 -3.17 -11.83 11.04
N SER A 112 -1.87 -11.59 11.19
CA SER A 112 -1.16 -11.79 12.46
C SER A 112 -1.16 -10.58 13.38
N HIS A 113 -1.66 -9.44 12.91
CA HIS A 113 -1.74 -8.19 13.68
C HIS A 113 -3.19 -7.70 13.74
N LYS A 114 -3.54 -6.99 14.79
CA LYS A 114 -4.88 -6.41 14.91
C LYS A 114 -4.90 -5.03 14.25
N ILE A 115 -5.46 -4.97 13.04
CA ILE A 115 -5.67 -3.74 12.27
C ILE A 115 -7.16 -3.67 11.94
N ASP A 116 -7.80 -2.57 12.29
CA ASP A 116 -9.24 -2.41 12.05
C ASP A 116 -9.50 -1.97 10.60
N TYR A 117 -8.71 -1.00 10.12
CA TYR A 117 -8.83 -0.46 8.77
C TYR A 117 -7.48 -0.31 8.09
N TRP A 118 -7.45 -0.60 6.79
CA TRP A 118 -6.30 -0.31 5.93
C TRP A 118 -6.76 0.54 4.75
N ILE A 119 -6.25 1.76 4.64
CA ILE A 119 -6.60 2.69 3.56
C ILE A 119 -5.41 2.77 2.61
N CYS A 120 -5.66 2.59 1.30
CA CYS A 120 -4.61 2.64 0.28
C CYS A 120 -5.09 3.32 -1.01
N GLY A 121 -4.19 3.49 -1.97
CA GLY A 121 -4.44 4.13 -3.25
C GLY A 121 -3.69 3.46 -4.40
N HIS A 122 -3.05 4.23 -5.26
CA HIS A 122 -2.17 3.83 -6.36
C HIS A 122 -2.83 3.12 -7.54
N CYS A 123 -3.68 2.13 -7.33
CA CYS A 123 -4.27 1.31 -8.41
C CYS A 123 -5.37 2.01 -9.21
N HIS A 124 -5.67 3.26 -8.95
CA HIS A 124 -6.65 4.11 -9.63
C HIS A 124 -8.04 3.47 -9.86
N SER A 125 -8.37 2.46 -9.07
CA SER A 125 -9.70 1.82 -9.05
C SER A 125 -10.21 1.78 -7.63
N ALA A 126 -11.40 2.33 -7.40
CA ALA A 126 -12.02 2.27 -6.07
C ALA A 126 -12.48 0.84 -5.78
N MET A 127 -12.12 0.35 -4.61
CA MET A 127 -12.49 -1.00 -4.18
C MET A 127 -12.47 -1.13 -2.66
N GLU A 128 -13.18 -2.13 -2.18
CA GLU A 128 -13.15 -2.56 -0.80
C GLU A 128 -13.09 -4.08 -0.74
N TYR A 129 -12.32 -4.59 0.19
CA TYR A 129 -12.21 -6.02 0.50
C TYR A 129 -11.77 -6.19 1.95
N SER A 130 -11.72 -7.43 2.43
CA SER A 130 -11.24 -7.73 3.79
C SER A 130 -10.10 -8.73 3.77
N ILE A 131 -9.18 -8.56 4.71
CA ILE A 131 -8.13 -9.53 5.04
C ILE A 131 -8.40 -9.93 6.51
N GLY A 132 -9.04 -11.07 6.71
CA GLY A 132 -9.58 -11.42 8.02
C GLY A 132 -10.59 -10.37 8.51
N GLU A 133 -10.33 -9.78 9.67
CA GLU A 133 -11.16 -8.72 10.25
C GLU A 133 -10.77 -7.31 9.76
N THR A 134 -9.62 -7.15 9.13
CA THR A 134 -9.15 -5.87 8.60
C THR A 134 -9.94 -5.48 7.36
N ARG A 135 -10.64 -4.34 7.39
CA ARG A 135 -11.31 -3.78 6.22
C ARG A 135 -10.34 -2.93 5.40
N VAL A 136 -10.08 -3.33 4.15
CA VAL A 136 -9.21 -2.60 3.22
C VAL A 136 -10.05 -1.71 2.31
N ILE A 137 -9.71 -0.43 2.24
CA ILE A 137 -10.45 0.59 1.49
C ILE A 137 -9.50 1.31 0.55
N CYS A 138 -9.82 1.31 -0.73
CA CYS A 138 -9.13 2.07 -1.76
C CYS A 138 -10.13 3.00 -2.45
N ASN A 139 -9.90 4.31 -2.40
CA ASN A 139 -10.78 5.31 -3.02
C ASN A 139 -9.94 6.38 -3.75
N PRO A 140 -9.15 5.99 -4.75
CA PRO A 140 -8.25 6.89 -5.45
C PRO A 140 -8.98 7.73 -6.49
N LYS A 141 -8.67 9.02 -6.54
CA LYS A 141 -9.22 9.91 -7.58
C LYS A 141 -8.73 9.53 -8.98
N GLY A 142 -7.49 9.04 -9.09
CA GLY A 142 -6.84 8.81 -10.38
C GLY A 142 -6.38 10.09 -11.07
N TYR A 143 -6.01 9.99 -12.34
CA TYR A 143 -5.63 11.13 -13.16
C TYR A 143 -6.85 11.90 -13.67
N PRO A 144 -6.70 13.20 -14.05
CA PRO A 144 -7.83 14.04 -14.49
C PRO A 144 -8.62 13.50 -15.69
N HIS A 145 -8.03 12.63 -16.49
CA HIS A 145 -8.64 12.02 -17.68
C HIS A 145 -9.21 10.62 -17.44
N GLU A 146 -9.07 10.09 -16.23
CA GLU A 146 -9.63 8.80 -15.85
C GLU A 146 -11.03 8.96 -15.30
N TYR A 147 -12.00 8.32 -15.96
CA TYR A 147 -13.40 8.34 -15.58
C TYR A 147 -13.89 6.92 -15.28
N GLY A 148 -14.91 6.81 -14.42
CA GLY A 148 -15.55 5.53 -14.13
C GLY A 148 -14.74 4.58 -13.26
N ASN A 149 -13.73 5.09 -12.54
CA ASN A 149 -12.87 4.32 -11.65
C ASN A 149 -13.51 4.05 -10.26
N GLY A 150 -14.76 4.49 -10.06
CA GLY A 150 -15.51 4.31 -8.80
C GLY A 150 -15.15 5.29 -7.69
N PHE A 151 -14.36 6.33 -7.95
CA PHE A 151 -13.99 7.34 -6.96
C PHE A 151 -15.24 8.07 -6.43
N ASP A 152 -15.39 8.09 -5.11
CA ASP A 152 -16.42 8.84 -4.39
C ASP A 152 -15.76 9.97 -3.57
N PRO A 153 -15.95 11.26 -3.98
CA PRO A 153 -15.36 12.39 -3.26
C PRO A 153 -15.99 12.64 -1.88
N LEU A 154 -17.14 12.01 -1.60
CA LEU A 154 -17.86 12.13 -0.33
C LEU A 154 -17.71 10.89 0.54
N LYS A 155 -16.85 9.95 0.16
CA LYS A 155 -16.64 8.73 0.92
C LYS A 155 -16.16 9.04 2.34
N THR A 156 -16.91 8.53 3.30
CA THR A 156 -16.57 8.62 4.72
C THR A 156 -16.40 7.23 5.33
N LEU A 157 -15.65 7.14 6.38
CA LEU A 157 -15.47 5.96 7.19
C LEU A 157 -15.91 6.29 8.62
N THR A 158 -16.94 5.61 9.10
CA THR A 158 -17.31 5.65 10.50
C THR A 158 -16.47 4.64 11.26
N VAL A 159 -15.72 5.12 12.21
CA VAL A 159 -14.90 4.28 13.11
C VAL A 159 -15.72 4.04 14.37
N THR A 160 -15.94 2.78 14.71
CA THR A 160 -16.72 2.37 15.89
C THR A 160 -15.85 1.57 16.84
#